data_65e3a715997acbef18820fe9baf0af93
#
_entry.id   65e3a715997acbef18820fe9baf0af93
#
_cell.length_a   1.000
_cell.length_b   1.000
_cell.length_c   1.000
_cell.angle_alpha   90.00
_cell.angle_beta   90.00
_cell.angle_gamma   90.00
#
_symmetry.space_group_name_H-M   'P 1'
#
loop_
_entity.id
_entity.type
_entity.pdbx_description
1 polymer ?
#
loop_
_entity_poly.entity_id
_entity_poly.type
_entity_poly.pdbx_seq_one_letter_code
_entity_poly.pdbx_strand_id
1 'polypeptide(L)' 'MYTQCPSCETVYRITIDQLRRAEGEVRCGRCHALFNAVLRLTD' A
#
# COMPACT_ATOMS: atom_id res chain seq x y z
N MET A 1 -10.24 3.36 -0.01
CA MET A 1 -9.57 2.05 0.01
C MET A 1 -8.40 2.08 0.98
N TYR A 2 -8.09 0.95 1.54
CA TYR A 2 -7.00 0.80 2.49
C TYR A 2 -6.07 -0.31 2.04
N THR A 3 -4.79 -0.19 2.38
CA THR A 3 -3.83 -1.26 2.17
C THR A 3 -3.02 -1.43 3.44
N GLN A 4 -2.39 -2.58 3.60
CA GLN A 4 -1.63 -2.89 4.80
C GLN A 4 -0.23 -3.36 4.43
N CYS A 5 0.77 -2.82 5.12
CA CYS A 5 2.14 -3.26 4.94
C CYS A 5 2.32 -4.67 5.50
N PRO A 6 2.87 -5.61 4.71
CA PRO A 6 3.05 -6.98 5.20
C PRO A 6 4.16 -7.12 6.23
N SER A 7 5.05 -6.13 6.33
CA SER A 7 6.16 -6.19 7.28
C SER A 7 5.80 -5.65 8.66
N CYS A 8 5.25 -4.44 8.71
CA CYS A 8 4.93 -3.80 9.98
C CYS A 8 3.43 -3.72 10.27
N GLU A 9 2.61 -4.21 9.34
CA GLU A 9 1.16 -4.28 9.48
C GLU A 9 0.48 -2.92 9.64
N THR A 10 1.15 -1.85 9.24
CA THR A 10 0.56 -0.52 9.27
C THR A 10 -0.47 -0.38 8.16
N VAL A 11 -1.67 0.09 8.50
CA VAL A 11 -2.74 0.31 7.54
C VAL A 11 -2.64 1.72 6.97
N TYR A 12 -2.74 1.83 5.65
CA TYR A 12 -2.69 3.11 4.96
C TYR A 12 -3.95 3.32 4.14
N ARG A 13 -4.35 4.57 4.06
CA ARG A 13 -5.44 4.96 3.18
C ARG A 13 -4.85 5.34 1.83
N ILE A 14 -5.40 4.75 0.77
CA ILE A 14 -4.94 5.02 -0.59
C ILE A 14 -6.10 5.32 -1.51
N THR A 15 -5.79 5.96 -2.63
CA THR A 15 -6.77 6.27 -3.66
C THR A 15 -6.45 5.51 -4.94
N ILE A 16 -7.44 5.44 -5.84
CA ILE A 16 -7.25 4.79 -7.14
C ILE A 16 -6.15 5.49 -7.93
N ASP A 17 -6.09 6.83 -7.85
CA ASP A 17 -5.06 7.60 -8.53
C ASP A 17 -3.67 7.22 -8.06
N GLN A 18 -3.51 7.03 -6.76
CA GLN A 18 -2.23 6.62 -6.22
C GLN A 18 -1.82 5.23 -6.70
N LEU A 19 -2.78 4.31 -6.76
CA LEU A 19 -2.53 2.96 -7.28
C LEU A 19 -2.10 2.99 -8.73
N ARG A 20 -2.73 3.83 -9.54
CA ARG A 20 -2.39 3.94 -10.96
C ARG A 20 -0.98 4.47 -11.16
N ARG A 21 -0.61 5.51 -10.41
CA ARG A 21 0.70 6.13 -10.53
C ARG A 21 1.82 5.20 -10.08
N ALA A 22 1.56 4.41 -9.06
CA ALA A 22 2.54 3.50 -8.51
C ALA A 22 2.51 2.12 -9.16
N GLU A 23 1.60 1.90 -10.10
CA GLU A 23 1.40 0.60 -10.74
C GLU A 23 1.13 -0.50 -9.71
N GLY A 24 0.49 -0.13 -8.61
CA GLY A 24 0.15 -1.06 -7.54
C GLY A 24 1.24 -1.24 -6.49
N GLU A 25 2.44 -0.77 -6.75
CA GLU A 25 3.56 -0.92 -5.82
C GLU A 25 3.77 0.35 -5.01
N VAL A 26 3.84 0.22 -3.70
CA VAL A 26 4.02 1.36 -2.81
C VAL A 26 5.09 1.05 -1.76
N ARG A 27 5.64 2.10 -1.20
CA ARG A 27 6.64 1.98 -0.13
C ARG A 27 5.99 2.31 1.21
N CYS A 28 6.22 1.47 2.20
CA CYS A 28 5.76 1.73 3.55
C CYS A 28 6.51 2.93 4.13
N GLY A 29 5.76 3.86 4.73
CA GLY A 29 6.35 5.05 5.33
C GLY A 29 7.05 4.79 6.66
N ARG A 30 6.87 3.62 7.25
CA ARG A 30 7.48 3.29 8.55
C ARG A 30 8.68 2.38 8.42
N CYS A 31 8.53 1.27 7.71
CA CYS A 31 9.62 0.29 7.59
C CYS A 31 10.33 0.36 6.24
N HIS A 32 9.87 1.23 5.35
CA HIS A 32 10.45 1.44 4.03
C HIS A 32 10.43 0.22 3.11
N ALA A 33 9.65 -0.80 3.47
CA ALA A 33 9.51 -1.98 2.62
C ALA A 33 8.62 -1.66 1.42
N LEU A 34 9.02 -2.17 0.26
CA LEU A 34 8.19 -2.08 -0.94
C LEU A 34 7.21 -3.26 -0.95
N PHE A 35 5.95 -2.97 -1.26
CA PHE A 35 4.95 -4.05 -1.35
C PHE A 35 3.89 -3.67 -2.37
N ASN A 36 3.17 -4.69 -2.85
CA ASN A 36 2.10 -4.49 -3.80
C ASN A 36 0.81 -4.17 -3.05
N ALA A 37 0.37 -2.92 -3.15
CA ALA A 37 -0.82 -2.45 -2.45
C ALA A 37 -2.09 -3.17 -2.91
N VAL A 38 -2.13 -3.59 -4.17
CA VAL A 38 -3.29 -4.28 -4.72
C VAL A 38 -3.52 -5.62 -4.02
N LEU A 39 -2.44 -6.33 -3.72
CA LEU A 39 -2.54 -7.63 -3.05
C LEU A 39 -2.98 -7.49 -1.59
N ARG A 40 -2.85 -6.31 -1.03
CA ARG A 40 -3.18 -6.04 0.37
C ARG A 40 -4.36 -5.09 0.52
N LEU A 41 -5.12 -4.89 -0.56
CA LEU A 41 -6.26 -3.99 -0.51
C LEU A 41 -7.35 -4.50 0.42
N THR A 42 -7.88 -3.56 1.21
CA THR A 42 -9.00 -3.80 2.11
C THR A 42 -9.99 -2.64 1.94
N ASP A 43 -11.24 -2.92 1.92
CA ASP A 43 -12.27 -1.87 1.82
C ASP A 43 -12.47 -1.13 3.14
#